data_0dc9b15c3b95a0f3895d74f59a0f64da
#
_entry.id   0dc9b15c3b95a0f3895d74f59a0f64da
#
_cell.length_a   1.000
_cell.length_b   1.000
_cell.length_c   1.000
_cell.angle_alpha   90.00
_cell.angle_beta   90.00
_cell.angle_gamma   90.00
#
_symmetry.space_group_name_H-M   'P 1'
#
loop_
_entity.id
_entity.type
_entity.pdbx_description
1 polymer ?
#
loop_
_entity_poly.entity_id
_entity_poly.type
_entity_poly.pdbx_seq_one_letter_code
_entity_poly.pdbx_strand_id
1 'polypeptide(L)'
;MAVPILAYHQIAVPPSRKAPFRSMVVHPEAFHRQMEWLKRLGIQGLSLREALPYITGAKAGKVAAITFDDSYLNVYENALPVLQEFGFTATNFVVVNQIGGGNTWDAPLGVAPAPCMSVEQLRRWSSLG
;
A
#
# COMPACT_ATOMS: atom_id res chain seq x y z
N MET A 1 -16.70 -14.55 9.26
CA MET A 1 -16.40 -13.11 9.39
C MET A 1 -15.66 -12.64 8.14
N ALA A 2 -16.08 -11.54 7.55
CA ALA A 2 -15.44 -11.02 6.37
C ALA A 2 -14.07 -10.40 6.71
N VAL A 3 -13.10 -10.57 5.81
CA VAL A 3 -11.79 -9.93 5.92
C VAL A 3 -11.77 -8.69 5.02
N PRO A 4 -11.61 -7.49 5.57
CA PRO A 4 -11.50 -6.29 4.73
C PRO A 4 -10.19 -6.31 3.95
N ILE A 5 -10.25 -5.83 2.72
CA ILE A 5 -9.09 -5.64 1.86
C ILE A 5 -8.93 -4.14 1.62
N LEU A 6 -7.85 -3.58 2.16
CA LEU A 6 -7.54 -2.16 2.00
C LEU A 6 -6.69 -1.98 0.75
N ALA A 7 -7.07 -1.05 -0.10
CA ALA A 7 -6.35 -0.76 -1.33
C ALA A 7 -5.84 0.68 -1.32
N TYR A 8 -4.54 0.84 -1.47
CA TYR A 8 -3.85 2.13 -1.54
C TYR A 8 -3.12 2.28 -2.87
N HIS A 9 -2.83 3.49 -3.27
CA HIS A 9 -2.00 3.80 -4.42
C HIS A 9 -0.75 4.57 -3.98
N GLN A 10 -0.88 5.86 -3.69
CA GLN A 10 0.23 6.69 -3.26
C GLN A 10 0.13 7.06 -1.79
N ILE A 11 1.26 7.04 -1.10
CA ILE A 11 1.39 7.53 0.27
C ILE A 11 2.33 8.73 0.24
N ALA A 12 1.73 9.90 0.08
CA ALA A 12 2.44 11.16 -0.11
C ALA A 12 1.56 12.32 0.31
N VAL A 13 2.12 13.52 0.33
CA VAL A 13 1.33 14.72 0.57
C VAL A 13 0.35 14.90 -0.61
N PRO A 14 -0.97 14.92 -0.35
CA PRO A 14 -1.93 15.04 -1.43
C PRO A 14 -1.76 16.36 -2.21
N PRO A 15 -2.00 16.34 -3.53
CA PRO A 15 -1.98 17.55 -4.33
C PRO A 15 -3.16 18.47 -3.98
N SER A 16 -3.33 19.57 -4.70
CA SER A 16 -4.44 20.50 -4.48
C SER A 16 -5.80 19.80 -4.58
N ARG A 17 -6.81 20.38 -3.92
CA ARG A 17 -8.17 19.80 -3.91
C ARG A 17 -8.78 19.68 -5.31
N LYS A 18 -8.29 20.45 -6.27
CA LYS A 18 -8.76 20.43 -7.66
C LYS A 18 -8.01 19.43 -8.54
N ALA A 19 -6.95 18.81 -8.02
CA ALA A 19 -6.18 17.86 -8.80
C ALA A 19 -6.99 16.58 -9.09
N PRO A 20 -6.88 16.03 -10.32
CA PRO A 20 -7.57 14.78 -10.64
C PRO A 20 -7.03 13.64 -9.80
N PHE A 21 -7.94 12.74 -9.40
CA PHE A 21 -7.61 11.53 -8.62
C PHE A 21 -6.87 11.80 -7.30
N ARG A 22 -7.09 12.97 -6.70
CA ARG A 22 -6.49 13.33 -5.41
C ARG A 22 -6.78 12.30 -4.32
N SER A 23 -7.94 11.67 -4.36
CA SER A 23 -8.34 10.64 -3.39
C SER A 23 -7.46 9.39 -3.40
N MET A 24 -6.68 9.18 -4.46
CA MET A 24 -5.72 8.08 -4.54
C MET A 24 -4.40 8.35 -3.82
N VAL A 25 -4.22 9.57 -3.31
CA VAL A 25 -3.03 9.96 -2.56
C VAL A 25 -3.41 10.13 -1.10
N VAL A 26 -2.84 9.31 -0.24
CA VAL A 26 -3.08 9.34 1.21
C VAL A 26 -1.85 9.94 1.90
N HIS A 27 -2.08 10.94 2.74
CA HIS A 27 -1.00 11.57 3.49
C HIS A 27 -0.31 10.54 4.40
N PRO A 28 1.04 10.58 4.53
CA PRO A 28 1.76 9.63 5.38
C PRO A 28 1.25 9.58 6.82
N GLU A 29 0.89 10.73 7.40
CA GLU A 29 0.34 10.77 8.76
C GLU A 29 -1.04 10.11 8.85
N ALA A 30 -1.87 10.27 7.82
CA ALA A 30 -3.17 9.60 7.76
C ALA A 30 -2.99 8.09 7.64
N PHE A 31 -2.05 7.63 6.81
CA PHE A 31 -1.72 6.22 6.69
C PHE A 31 -1.24 5.66 8.03
N HIS A 32 -0.35 6.36 8.72
CA HIS A 32 0.13 5.95 10.05
C HIS A 32 -1.04 5.79 11.03
N ARG A 33 -1.95 6.79 11.08
CA ARG A 33 -3.13 6.72 11.95
C ARG A 33 -4.02 5.52 11.63
N GLN A 34 -4.20 5.22 10.34
CA GLN A 34 -5.01 4.07 9.92
C GLN A 34 -4.41 2.75 10.38
N MET A 35 -3.10 2.59 10.24
CA MET A 35 -2.39 1.38 10.72
C MET A 35 -2.40 1.30 12.25
N GLU A 36 -2.23 2.42 12.92
CA GLU A 36 -2.32 2.50 14.38
C GLU A 36 -3.72 2.08 14.87
N TRP A 37 -4.78 2.51 14.21
CA TRP A 37 -6.15 2.10 14.52
C TRP A 37 -6.34 0.60 14.37
N LEU A 38 -5.85 0.01 13.29
CA LEU A 38 -5.90 -1.45 13.11
C LEU A 38 -5.25 -2.15 14.31
N LYS A 39 -4.06 -1.69 14.69
CA LYS A 39 -3.32 -2.28 15.82
C LYS A 39 -4.09 -2.15 17.13
N ARG A 40 -4.64 -1.00 17.43
CA ARG A 40 -5.42 -0.74 18.63
C ARG A 40 -6.70 -1.58 18.70
N LEU A 41 -7.32 -1.85 17.56
CA LEU A 41 -8.51 -2.68 17.46
C LEU A 41 -8.19 -4.18 17.47
N GLY A 42 -6.92 -4.54 17.58
CA GLY A 42 -6.49 -5.94 17.55
C GLY A 42 -6.56 -6.58 16.18
N ILE A 43 -6.56 -5.77 15.11
CA ILE A 43 -6.61 -6.25 13.73
C ILE A 43 -5.20 -6.31 13.18
N GLN A 44 -4.76 -7.51 12.77
CA GLN A 44 -3.45 -7.70 12.16
C GLN A 44 -3.49 -7.35 10.67
N GLY A 45 -2.60 -6.47 10.24
CA GLY A 45 -2.44 -6.13 8.83
C GLY A 45 -1.55 -7.16 8.12
N LEU A 46 -2.04 -7.76 7.05
CA LEU A 46 -1.39 -8.88 6.37
C LEU A 46 -1.34 -8.66 4.85
N SER A 47 -0.34 -9.26 4.20
CA SER A 47 -0.35 -9.44 2.77
C SER A 47 -1.52 -10.33 2.34
N LEU A 48 -1.90 -10.29 1.07
CA LEU A 48 -2.95 -11.18 0.56
C LEU A 48 -2.60 -12.65 0.75
N ARG A 49 -1.33 -13.01 0.58
CA ARG A 49 -0.88 -14.40 0.80
C ARG A 49 -1.15 -14.82 2.23
N GLU A 50 -0.77 -14.02 3.20
CA GLU A 50 -0.96 -14.33 4.61
C GLU A 50 -2.42 -14.23 5.04
N ALA A 51 -3.20 -13.36 4.43
CA ALA A 51 -4.62 -13.20 4.72
C ALA A 51 -5.50 -14.30 4.13
N LEU A 52 -5.03 -14.98 3.08
CA LEU A 52 -5.82 -15.98 2.35
C LEU A 52 -6.43 -17.07 3.25
N PRO A 53 -5.73 -17.67 4.22
CA PRO A 53 -6.35 -18.66 5.11
C PRO A 53 -7.52 -18.11 5.92
N TYR A 54 -7.48 -16.83 6.27
CA TYR A 54 -8.57 -16.15 6.98
C TYR A 54 -9.74 -15.86 6.05
N ILE A 55 -9.45 -15.50 4.80
CA ILE A 55 -10.46 -15.23 3.77
C ILE A 55 -11.23 -16.50 3.43
N THR A 56 -10.54 -17.64 3.33
CA THR A 56 -11.16 -18.93 3.00
C THR A 56 -11.81 -19.63 4.17
N GLY A 57 -11.61 -19.12 5.39
CA GLY A 57 -12.17 -19.71 6.61
C GLY A 57 -11.31 -20.81 7.22
N ALA A 58 -10.12 -21.10 6.67
CA ALA A 58 -9.20 -22.09 7.22
C ALA A 58 -8.59 -21.65 8.57
N LYS A 59 -8.50 -20.33 8.78
CA LYS A 59 -8.07 -19.74 10.06
C LYS A 59 -9.10 -18.71 10.52
N ALA A 60 -9.21 -18.54 11.84
CA ALA A 60 -10.03 -17.53 12.46
C ALA A 60 -9.14 -16.47 13.14
N GLY A 61 -9.55 -15.22 13.07
CA GLY A 61 -8.85 -14.11 13.70
C GLY A 61 -9.24 -12.77 13.09
N LYS A 62 -8.84 -11.70 13.75
CA LYS A 62 -9.08 -10.33 13.26
C LYS A 62 -7.91 -9.90 12.39
N VAL A 63 -8.12 -9.92 11.08
CA VAL A 63 -7.10 -9.53 10.11
C VAL A 63 -7.70 -8.63 9.04
N ALA A 64 -6.84 -7.83 8.41
CA ALA A 64 -7.16 -7.04 7.24
C ALA A 64 -6.02 -7.24 6.22
N ALA A 65 -6.35 -7.45 4.96
CA ALA A 65 -5.35 -7.48 3.91
C ALA A 65 -5.01 -6.05 3.49
N ILE A 66 -3.73 -5.77 3.32
CA ILE A 66 -3.23 -4.46 2.90
C ILE A 66 -2.62 -4.61 1.51
N THR A 67 -3.09 -3.81 0.55
CA THR A 67 -2.60 -3.84 -0.82
C THR A 67 -2.22 -2.45 -1.30
N PHE A 68 -1.18 -2.40 -2.13
CA PHE A 68 -0.76 -1.19 -2.83
C PHE A 68 -0.72 -1.46 -4.32
N ASP A 69 -1.33 -0.58 -5.10
CA ASP A 69 -1.31 -0.67 -6.55
C ASP A 69 -0.22 0.23 -7.12
N ASP A 70 0.37 -0.20 -8.24
CA ASP A 70 1.28 0.56 -9.09
C ASP A 70 2.71 0.71 -8.56
N SER A 71 3.03 0.21 -7.38
CA SER A 71 4.40 0.18 -6.82
C SER A 71 5.10 1.53 -6.79
N TYR A 72 4.42 2.58 -6.35
CA TYR A 72 5.03 3.91 -6.24
C TYR A 72 6.19 3.92 -5.26
N LEU A 73 7.24 4.68 -5.60
CA LEU A 73 8.39 4.89 -4.72
C LEU A 73 7.98 5.48 -3.37
N ASN A 74 7.00 6.38 -3.34
CA ASN A 74 6.53 6.97 -2.10
C ASN A 74 5.93 5.94 -1.14
N VAL A 75 5.43 4.83 -1.63
CA VAL A 75 4.98 3.70 -0.80
C VAL A 75 6.20 3.05 -0.09
N TYR A 76 7.28 2.84 -0.83
CA TYR A 76 8.51 2.31 -0.25
C TYR A 76 9.09 3.27 0.81
N GLU A 77 9.08 4.55 0.54
CA GLU A 77 9.65 5.55 1.45
C GLU A 77 8.77 5.85 2.67
N ASN A 78 7.45 5.90 2.49
CA ASN A 78 6.52 6.41 3.50
C ASN A 78 5.63 5.34 4.14
N ALA A 79 5.32 4.25 3.44
CA ALA A 79 4.47 3.20 3.97
C ALA A 79 5.26 2.05 4.60
N LEU A 80 6.36 1.64 3.99
CA LEU A 80 7.15 0.51 4.48
C LEU A 80 7.61 0.68 5.93
N PRO A 81 8.17 1.83 6.36
CA PRO A 81 8.55 2.03 7.75
C PRO A 81 7.38 1.90 8.72
N VAL A 82 6.19 2.36 8.33
CA VAL A 82 4.99 2.26 9.15
C VAL A 82 4.55 0.80 9.30
N LEU A 83 4.56 0.05 8.21
CA LEU A 83 4.25 -1.39 8.24
C LEU A 83 5.21 -2.13 9.17
N GLN A 84 6.50 -1.81 9.09
CA GLN A 84 7.51 -2.41 9.96
C GLN A 84 7.28 -2.05 11.43
N GLU A 85 6.91 -0.81 11.72
CA GLU A 85 6.62 -0.34 13.08
C GLU A 85 5.54 -1.18 13.74
N PHE A 86 4.48 -1.53 13.01
CA PHE A 86 3.35 -2.29 13.55
C PHE A 86 3.45 -3.81 13.33
N GLY A 87 4.52 -4.27 12.70
CA GLY A 87 4.67 -5.68 12.37
C GLY A 87 3.66 -6.17 11.34
N PHE A 88 3.27 -5.31 10.42
CA PHE A 88 2.32 -5.61 9.36
C PHE A 88 3.06 -5.98 8.07
N THR A 89 2.39 -6.78 7.24
CA THR A 89 2.83 -7.10 5.88
C THR A 89 1.81 -6.57 4.87
N ALA A 90 2.19 -6.47 3.62
CA ALA A 90 1.31 -5.95 2.57
C ALA A 90 1.70 -6.54 1.21
N THR A 91 0.76 -6.55 0.30
CA THR A 91 0.98 -6.95 -1.09
C THR A 91 1.12 -5.71 -1.96
N ASN A 92 2.06 -5.75 -2.89
CA ASN A 92 2.31 -4.69 -3.85
C ASN A 92 2.09 -5.22 -5.27
N PHE A 93 1.20 -4.59 -6.01
CA PHE A 93 0.95 -4.93 -7.41
C PHE A 93 1.78 -4.03 -8.31
N VAL A 94 2.59 -4.62 -9.15
CA VAL A 94 3.63 -3.94 -9.93
C VAL A 94 3.17 -3.68 -11.36
N VAL A 95 3.41 -2.46 -11.86
CA VAL A 95 3.32 -2.17 -13.29
C VAL A 95 4.67 -2.52 -13.92
N VAL A 96 4.77 -3.71 -14.50
CA VAL A 96 6.03 -4.32 -14.93
C VAL A 96 6.83 -3.42 -15.88
N ASN A 97 6.16 -2.78 -16.84
CA ASN A 97 6.81 -1.92 -17.82
C ASN A 97 7.34 -0.61 -17.26
N GLN A 98 7.03 -0.30 -16.00
CA GLN A 98 7.42 0.95 -15.35
C GLN A 98 8.29 0.74 -14.11
N ILE A 99 8.86 -0.44 -13.93
CA ILE A 99 9.81 -0.69 -12.84
C ILE A 99 11.00 0.27 -12.98
N GLY A 100 11.23 1.07 -11.94
CA GLY A 100 12.25 2.11 -11.97
C GLY A 100 11.89 3.35 -12.79
N GLY A 101 10.70 3.37 -13.40
CA GLY A 101 10.17 4.50 -14.16
C GLY A 101 9.19 5.35 -13.35
N GLY A 102 8.07 5.70 -13.96
CA GLY A 102 7.04 6.54 -13.34
C GLY A 102 5.65 6.24 -13.87
N ASN A 103 4.67 6.95 -13.34
CA ASN A 103 3.25 6.77 -13.66
C ASN A 103 2.85 7.40 -15.02
N THR A 104 3.53 7.05 -16.08
CA THR A 104 3.28 7.63 -17.41
C THR A 104 1.87 7.35 -17.92
N TRP A 105 1.24 6.25 -17.47
CA TRP A 105 -0.15 5.92 -17.83
C TRP A 105 -1.17 6.95 -17.33
N ASP A 106 -0.83 7.70 -16.28
CA ASP A 106 -1.71 8.72 -15.69
C ASP A 106 -1.53 10.10 -16.35
N ALA A 107 -0.49 10.30 -17.14
CA ALA A 107 -0.21 11.59 -17.75
C ALA A 107 -1.38 12.15 -18.57
N PRO A 108 -2.08 11.36 -19.40
CA PRO A 108 -3.24 11.84 -20.13
C PRO A 108 -4.41 12.27 -19.24
N LEU A 109 -4.44 11.81 -17.98
CA LEU A 109 -5.47 12.15 -17.02
C LEU A 109 -5.14 13.39 -16.17
N GLY A 110 -3.97 13.99 -16.40
CA GLY A 110 -3.52 15.18 -15.69
C GLY A 110 -2.99 14.91 -14.28
N VAL A 111 -2.67 13.66 -13.96
CA VAL A 111 -2.06 13.30 -12.68
C VAL A 111 -0.58 13.66 -12.69
N ALA A 112 -0.10 14.27 -11.61
CA ALA A 112 1.31 14.67 -11.49
C ALA A 112 2.24 13.45 -11.58
N PRO A 113 3.40 13.59 -12.24
CA PRO A 113 4.39 12.51 -12.31
C PRO A 113 4.83 12.04 -10.93
N ALA A 114 4.93 10.74 -10.75
CA ALA A 114 5.46 10.11 -9.52
C ALA A 114 6.31 8.90 -9.91
N PRO A 115 7.49 8.71 -9.29
CA PRO A 115 8.34 7.56 -9.60
C PRO A 115 7.80 6.28 -9.03
N CYS A 116 8.12 5.16 -9.69
CA CYS A 116 7.87 3.81 -9.23
C CYS A 116 9.14 3.19 -8.64
N MET A 117 8.97 2.14 -7.83
CA MET A 117 10.08 1.43 -7.19
C MET A 117 11.01 0.81 -8.24
N SER A 118 12.30 0.76 -7.90
CA SER A 118 13.30 -0.01 -8.65
C SER A 118 13.19 -1.50 -8.36
N VAL A 119 13.89 -2.32 -9.14
CA VAL A 119 13.97 -3.77 -8.91
C VAL A 119 14.54 -4.07 -7.52
N GLU A 120 15.56 -3.33 -7.10
CA GLU A 120 16.18 -3.53 -5.78
C GLU A 120 15.20 -3.24 -4.64
N GLN A 121 14.44 -2.17 -4.77
CA GLN A 121 13.42 -1.80 -3.79
C GLN A 121 12.28 -2.83 -3.73
N LEU A 122 11.87 -3.36 -4.86
CA LEU A 122 10.87 -4.43 -4.92
C LEU A 122 11.38 -5.71 -4.26
N ARG A 123 12.65 -6.05 -4.47
CA ARG A 123 13.27 -7.21 -3.82
C ARG A 123 13.30 -7.03 -2.31
N ARG A 124 13.67 -5.84 -1.83
CA ARG A 124 13.66 -5.54 -0.39
C ARG A 124 12.25 -5.64 0.18
N TRP A 125 11.27 -5.06 -0.52
CA TRP A 125 9.86 -5.17 -0.12
C TRP A 125 9.46 -6.63 0.05
N SER A 126 9.75 -7.45 -0.94
CA SER A 126 9.42 -8.88 -0.92
C SER A 126 10.12 -9.63 0.22
N SER A 127 11.36 -9.26 0.56
CA SER A 127 12.13 -9.91 1.62
C SER A 127 11.60 -9.62 3.03
N LEU A 128 10.84 -8.56 3.19
CA LEU A 128 10.29 -8.15 4.49
C LEU A 128 8.89 -8.74 4.77
N GLY A 129 8.41 -9.56 3.87
CA GLY A 129 7.09 -10.19 3.98
C GLY A 129 6.13 -9.70 2.96
#